data_61163cc68cb4c3c0b34c17e0cacbf960
#
_entry.id   61163cc68cb4c3c0b34c17e0cacbf960
#
_cell.length_a   1.000
_cell.length_b   1.000
_cell.length_c   1.000
_cell.angle_alpha   90.00
_cell.angle_beta   90.00
_cell.angle_gamma   90.00
#
_symmetry.space_group_name_H-M   'P 1'
#
loop_
_entity.id
_entity.type
_entity.pdbx_description
1 polymer ?
#
loop_
_entity_poly.entity_id
_entity_poly.type
_entity_poly.pdbx_seq_one_letter_code
_entity_poly.pdbx_strand_id
1 'polypeptide(L)'
;MQYSWDALQPLRRTLPRLDAIFCQYNRLLAASARAAAAGAGLEEAENARRAFVSGMEADITAVLLAAGLSPEDYRPHYRCPLCQDKGYTLSEDGRRVRCVCQAVQHADRKNAGVLLCSFADFDAMVFPEGPQRETALRHRALLQRYAE
;
A
#
# COMPACT_ATOMS: atom_id res chain seq x y z
N MET A 1 -8.62 -3.84 8.67
CA MET A 1 -9.67 -4.22 7.71
C MET A 1 -9.23 -5.49 7.00
N GLN A 2 -10.10 -6.52 6.98
CA GLN A 2 -9.78 -7.86 6.46
C GLN A 2 -10.07 -8.02 4.96
N TYR A 3 -10.65 -7.01 4.30
CA TYR A 3 -10.98 -7.04 2.87
C TYR A 3 -10.05 -6.16 2.03
N SER A 4 -9.78 -6.60 0.79
CA SER A 4 -9.10 -5.80 -0.22
C SER A 4 -10.07 -4.81 -0.86
N TRP A 5 -9.81 -3.51 -0.70
CA TRP A 5 -10.63 -2.46 -1.32
C TRP A 5 -10.64 -2.58 -2.85
N ASP A 6 -9.51 -2.90 -3.45
CA ASP A 6 -9.38 -3.04 -4.92
C ASP A 6 -10.21 -4.22 -5.42
N ALA A 7 -10.24 -5.35 -4.68
CA ALA A 7 -11.05 -6.51 -5.05
C ALA A 7 -12.56 -6.24 -4.94
N LEU A 8 -12.97 -5.37 -4.01
CA LEU A 8 -14.37 -5.00 -3.83
C LEU A 8 -14.88 -3.91 -4.80
N GLN A 9 -13.99 -3.09 -5.39
CA GLN A 9 -14.38 -1.97 -6.26
C GLN A 9 -15.29 -2.37 -7.44
N PRO A 10 -15.01 -3.46 -8.18
CA PRO A 10 -15.87 -3.88 -9.29
C PRO A 10 -17.30 -4.22 -8.85
N LEU A 11 -17.46 -4.78 -7.64
CA LEU A 11 -18.74 -5.22 -7.11
C LEU A 11 -19.66 -4.07 -6.71
N ARG A 12 -19.15 -2.88 -6.48
CA ARG A 12 -19.94 -1.70 -6.11
C ARG A 12 -21.01 -1.35 -7.16
N ARG A 13 -20.71 -1.62 -8.44
CA ARG A 13 -21.64 -1.35 -9.56
C ARG A 13 -22.83 -2.32 -9.57
N THR A 14 -22.64 -3.52 -9.06
CA THR A 14 -23.63 -4.61 -9.08
C THR A 14 -24.30 -4.82 -7.73
N LEU A 15 -23.69 -4.37 -6.64
CA LEU A 15 -24.17 -4.53 -5.27
C LEU A 15 -24.42 -3.15 -4.63
N PRO A 16 -25.64 -2.58 -4.75
CA PRO A 16 -25.92 -1.22 -4.23
C PRO A 16 -25.71 -1.08 -2.72
N ARG A 17 -25.94 -2.15 -1.94
CA ARG A 17 -25.67 -2.15 -0.48
C ARG A 17 -24.17 -2.04 -0.18
N LEU A 18 -23.32 -2.68 -0.96
CA LEU A 18 -21.87 -2.55 -0.85
C LEU A 18 -21.43 -1.12 -1.18
N ASP A 19 -21.97 -0.53 -2.25
CA ASP A 19 -21.67 0.86 -2.62
C ASP A 19 -22.11 1.84 -1.52
N ALA A 20 -23.26 1.62 -0.89
CA ALA A 20 -23.72 2.44 0.24
C ALA A 20 -22.73 2.42 1.42
N ILE A 21 -22.16 1.26 1.76
CA ILE A 21 -21.11 1.13 2.79
C ILE A 21 -19.88 1.98 2.43
N PHE A 22 -19.40 1.87 1.19
CA PHE A 22 -18.26 2.67 0.71
C PHE A 22 -18.55 4.18 0.72
N CYS A 23 -19.74 4.57 0.26
CA CYS A 23 -20.16 5.98 0.28
C CYS A 23 -20.22 6.52 1.70
N GLN A 24 -20.76 5.76 2.64
CA GLN A 24 -20.84 6.16 4.05
C GLN A 24 -19.44 6.30 4.67
N TYR A 25 -18.55 5.34 4.43
CA TYR A 25 -17.15 5.43 4.89
C TYR A 25 -16.46 6.69 4.36
N ASN A 26 -16.60 6.98 3.06
CA ASN A 26 -16.00 8.16 2.45
C ASN A 26 -16.57 9.48 3.01
N ARG A 27 -17.88 9.52 3.31
CA ARG A 27 -18.51 10.68 3.97
C ARG A 27 -17.94 10.94 5.35
N LEU A 28 -17.74 9.87 6.15
CA LEU A 28 -17.15 9.96 7.49
C LEU A 28 -15.67 10.36 7.42
N LEU A 29 -14.91 9.82 6.48
CA LEU A 29 -13.52 10.21 6.25
C LEU A 29 -13.41 11.69 5.86
N ALA A 30 -14.28 12.15 4.96
CA ALA A 30 -14.32 13.55 4.57
C ALA A 30 -14.78 14.46 5.72
N ALA A 31 -15.65 14.00 6.61
CA ALA A 31 -16.06 14.74 7.81
C ALA A 31 -14.87 14.91 8.77
N SER A 32 -14.11 13.84 9.04
CA SER A 32 -12.88 13.90 9.85
C SER A 32 -11.85 14.87 9.26
N ALA A 33 -11.64 14.82 7.95
CA ALA A 33 -10.72 15.73 7.27
C ALA A 33 -11.15 17.21 7.37
N ARG A 34 -12.45 17.50 7.21
CA ARG A 34 -12.99 18.86 7.38
C ARG A 34 -12.88 19.34 8.82
N ALA A 35 -13.18 18.50 9.80
CA ALA A 35 -13.06 18.83 11.21
C ALA A 35 -11.59 19.13 11.60
N ALA A 36 -10.64 18.33 11.10
CA ALA A 36 -9.22 18.58 11.29
C ALA A 36 -8.79 19.93 10.68
N ALA A 37 -9.24 20.26 9.48
CA ALA A 37 -8.94 21.53 8.82
C ALA A 37 -9.58 22.73 9.53
N ALA A 38 -10.76 22.55 10.11
CA ALA A 38 -11.44 23.59 10.87
C ALA A 38 -10.92 23.76 12.31
N GLY A 39 -10.12 22.81 12.81
CA GLY A 39 -9.63 22.80 14.20
C GLY A 39 -10.72 22.56 15.25
N ALA A 40 -11.89 22.05 14.84
CA ALA A 40 -13.03 21.82 15.75
C ALA A 40 -13.81 20.56 15.33
N GLY A 41 -14.37 19.84 16.32
CA GLY A 41 -15.24 18.68 16.09
C GLY A 41 -14.50 17.42 15.59
N LEU A 42 -13.18 17.38 15.72
CA LEU A 42 -12.37 16.23 15.24
C LEU A 42 -12.66 14.97 16.05
N GLU A 43 -12.81 15.08 17.35
CA GLU A 43 -13.04 13.92 18.24
C GLU A 43 -14.36 13.23 17.92
N GLU A 44 -15.43 14.00 17.74
CA GLU A 44 -16.76 13.50 17.38
C GLU A 44 -16.74 12.83 16.00
N ALA A 45 -16.10 13.46 15.01
CA ALA A 45 -15.98 12.92 13.66
C ALA A 45 -15.17 11.61 13.64
N GLU A 46 -14.07 11.54 14.39
CA GLU A 46 -13.26 10.33 14.52
C GLU A 46 -13.97 9.22 15.29
N ASN A 47 -14.76 9.56 16.33
CA ASN A 47 -15.57 8.59 17.06
C ASN A 47 -16.65 7.98 16.14
N ALA A 48 -17.35 8.81 15.38
CA ALA A 48 -18.35 8.35 14.40
C ALA A 48 -17.72 7.43 13.34
N ARG A 49 -16.54 7.80 12.82
CA ARG A 49 -15.81 6.96 11.87
C ARG A 49 -15.37 5.64 12.49
N ARG A 50 -14.83 5.63 13.70
CA ARG A 50 -14.42 4.41 14.42
C ARG A 50 -15.60 3.49 14.69
N ALA A 51 -16.73 4.03 15.14
CA ALA A 51 -17.95 3.27 15.37
C ALA A 51 -18.46 2.60 14.08
N PHE A 52 -18.44 3.33 12.95
CA PHE A 52 -18.82 2.75 11.66
C PHE A 52 -17.83 1.64 11.22
N VAL A 53 -16.52 1.88 11.29
CA VAL A 53 -15.49 0.93 10.87
C VAL A 53 -15.56 -0.36 11.69
N SER A 54 -15.94 -0.31 12.96
CA SER A 54 -16.06 -1.50 13.81
C SER A 54 -17.11 -2.52 13.32
N GLY A 55 -18.19 -2.06 12.67
CA GLY A 55 -19.25 -2.91 12.09
C GLY A 55 -19.08 -3.22 10.62
N MET A 56 -18.28 -2.43 9.91
CA MET A 56 -18.21 -2.43 8.44
C MET A 56 -17.80 -3.79 7.86
N GLU A 57 -16.90 -4.54 8.51
CA GLU A 57 -16.47 -5.85 8.01
C GLU A 57 -17.60 -6.89 8.08
N ALA A 58 -18.42 -6.86 9.12
CA ALA A 58 -19.59 -7.72 9.24
C ALA A 58 -20.63 -7.37 8.17
N ASP A 59 -20.85 -6.08 7.93
CA ASP A 59 -21.78 -5.61 6.90
C ASP A 59 -21.34 -6.02 5.49
N ILE A 60 -20.05 -5.87 5.17
CA ILE A 60 -19.47 -6.34 3.89
C ILE A 60 -19.65 -7.86 3.75
N THR A 61 -19.32 -8.62 4.80
CA THR A 61 -19.48 -10.06 4.82
C THR A 61 -20.94 -10.46 4.52
N ALA A 62 -21.91 -9.82 5.19
CA ALA A 62 -23.31 -10.08 5.00
C ALA A 62 -23.78 -9.76 3.56
N VAL A 63 -23.29 -8.68 2.98
CA VAL A 63 -23.61 -8.30 1.59
C VAL A 63 -23.05 -9.32 0.60
N LEU A 64 -21.80 -9.77 0.77
CA LEU A 64 -21.18 -10.76 -0.10
C LEU A 64 -21.91 -12.10 -0.04
N LEU A 65 -22.20 -12.60 1.17
CA LEU A 65 -22.95 -13.84 1.36
C LEU A 65 -24.36 -13.78 0.76
N ALA A 66 -25.06 -12.65 0.94
CA ALA A 66 -26.39 -12.45 0.35
C ALA A 66 -26.35 -12.44 -1.20
N ALA A 67 -25.23 -12.09 -1.79
CA ALA A 67 -24.98 -12.14 -3.23
C ALA A 67 -24.47 -13.51 -3.72
N GLY A 68 -24.32 -14.50 -2.83
CA GLY A 68 -23.76 -15.82 -3.18
C GLY A 68 -22.25 -15.82 -3.44
N LEU A 69 -21.54 -14.79 -2.97
CA LEU A 69 -20.10 -14.63 -3.13
C LEU A 69 -19.37 -15.12 -1.87
N SER A 70 -18.20 -15.76 -2.07
CA SER A 70 -17.34 -16.16 -0.95
C SER A 70 -16.58 -14.93 -0.41
N PRO A 71 -16.71 -14.57 0.88
CA PRO A 71 -15.96 -13.47 1.46
C PRO A 71 -14.43 -13.66 1.39
N GLU A 72 -13.94 -14.89 1.38
CA GLU A 72 -12.51 -15.22 1.33
C GLU A 72 -11.84 -14.74 0.04
N ASP A 73 -12.57 -14.76 -1.10
CA ASP A 73 -12.04 -14.36 -2.41
C ASP A 73 -11.71 -12.85 -2.47
N TYR A 74 -12.26 -12.07 -1.53
CA TYR A 74 -12.08 -10.63 -1.45
C TYR A 74 -11.15 -10.18 -0.32
N ARG A 75 -10.51 -11.15 0.36
CA ARG A 75 -9.47 -10.85 1.35
C ARG A 75 -8.13 -10.60 0.68
N PRO A 76 -7.26 -9.76 1.28
CA PRO A 76 -5.92 -9.54 0.73
C PRO A 76 -5.11 -10.84 0.80
N HIS A 77 -4.54 -11.24 -0.32
CA HIS A 77 -3.59 -12.36 -0.39
C HIS A 77 -2.17 -11.84 -0.22
N TYR A 78 -1.56 -12.15 0.91
CA TYR A 78 -0.17 -11.76 1.19
C TYR A 78 0.78 -12.92 0.88
N ARG A 79 1.87 -12.65 0.17
CA ARG A 79 2.98 -13.60 -0.03
C ARG A 79 3.66 -13.94 1.29
N CYS A 80 3.77 -12.96 2.19
CA CYS A 80 4.31 -13.13 3.51
C CYS A 80 3.24 -12.84 4.58
N PRO A 81 2.74 -13.87 5.29
CA PRO A 81 1.73 -13.67 6.33
C PRO A 81 2.26 -12.89 7.54
N LEU A 82 3.58 -12.93 7.79
CA LEU A 82 4.20 -12.28 8.95
C LEU A 82 4.18 -10.75 8.83
N CYS A 83 4.59 -10.22 7.69
CA CYS A 83 4.66 -8.76 7.48
C CYS A 83 3.55 -8.23 6.56
N GLN A 84 2.71 -9.10 6.01
CA GLN A 84 1.67 -8.70 5.05
C GLN A 84 2.26 -7.88 3.90
N ASP A 85 3.38 -8.37 3.34
CA ASP A 85 4.16 -7.78 2.24
C ASP A 85 4.76 -6.38 2.51
N LYS A 86 4.70 -5.90 3.76
CA LYS A 86 5.30 -4.61 4.17
C LYS A 86 6.83 -4.66 4.23
N GLY A 87 7.42 -5.86 4.28
CA GLY A 87 8.87 -6.06 4.39
C GLY A 87 9.43 -5.86 5.79
N TYR A 88 8.63 -5.45 6.77
CA TYR A 88 9.01 -5.30 8.17
C TYR A 88 7.90 -5.75 9.13
N THR A 89 8.29 -6.15 10.32
CA THR A 89 7.43 -6.42 11.47
C THR A 89 7.73 -5.42 12.58
N LEU A 90 6.88 -5.36 13.61
CA LEU A 90 7.16 -4.59 14.81
C LEU A 90 7.72 -5.55 15.87
N SER A 91 8.82 -5.18 16.53
CA SER A 91 9.32 -5.84 17.74
C SER A 91 8.40 -5.51 18.93
N GLU A 92 8.62 -6.19 20.07
CA GLU A 92 7.90 -5.91 21.32
C GLU A 92 8.03 -4.45 21.75
N ASP A 93 9.17 -3.81 21.48
CA ASP A 93 9.43 -2.38 21.74
C ASP A 93 8.78 -1.43 20.71
N GLY A 94 7.97 -1.94 19.77
CA GLY A 94 7.35 -1.14 18.72
C GLY A 94 8.31 -0.67 17.61
N ARG A 95 9.56 -1.14 17.59
CA ARG A 95 10.55 -0.80 16.55
C ARG A 95 10.31 -1.62 15.29
N ARG A 96 10.55 -1.02 14.12
CA ARG A 96 10.49 -1.73 12.85
C ARG A 96 11.71 -2.62 12.68
N VAL A 97 11.47 -3.92 12.52
CA VAL A 97 12.49 -4.93 12.25
C VAL A 97 12.26 -5.51 10.87
N ARG A 98 13.30 -5.72 10.07
CA ARG A 98 13.19 -6.36 8.75
C ARG A 98 12.55 -7.74 8.88
N CYS A 99 11.56 -8.00 8.05
CA CYS A 99 10.93 -9.31 7.99
C CYS A 99 11.87 -10.33 7.34
N VAL A 100 11.81 -11.57 7.80
CA VAL A 100 12.59 -12.70 7.24
C VAL A 100 12.33 -12.92 5.74
N CYS A 101 11.13 -12.58 5.24
CA CYS A 101 10.82 -12.66 3.81
C CYS A 101 11.70 -11.77 2.94
N GLN A 102 12.20 -10.66 3.48
CA GLN A 102 13.14 -9.77 2.78
C GLN A 102 14.50 -10.42 2.59
N ALA A 103 14.95 -11.22 3.57
CA ALA A 103 16.21 -11.96 3.45
C ALA A 103 16.12 -13.03 2.33
N VAL A 104 14.98 -13.72 2.25
CA VAL A 104 14.73 -14.72 1.20
C VAL A 104 14.65 -14.06 -0.18
N GLN A 105 13.92 -12.95 -0.32
CA GLN A 105 13.83 -12.22 -1.59
C GLN A 105 15.16 -11.67 -2.06
N HIS A 106 16.04 -11.25 -1.15
CA HIS A 106 17.41 -10.84 -1.50
C HIS A 106 18.28 -12.01 -1.94
N ALA A 107 18.12 -13.19 -1.32
CA ALA A 107 18.83 -14.41 -1.73
C ALA A 107 18.37 -14.86 -3.12
N ASP A 108 17.06 -14.86 -3.37
CA ASP A 108 16.47 -15.24 -4.67
C ASP A 108 16.87 -14.25 -5.77
N ARG A 109 16.95 -12.95 -5.49
CA ARG A 109 17.42 -11.94 -6.44
C ARG A 109 18.90 -12.11 -6.80
N LYS A 110 19.73 -12.50 -5.84
CA LYS A 110 21.14 -12.85 -6.13
C LYS A 110 21.23 -14.09 -7.01
N ASN A 111 20.33 -15.05 -6.84
CA ASN A 111 20.30 -16.30 -7.60
C ASN A 111 19.52 -16.20 -8.93
N ALA A 112 18.63 -15.23 -9.07
CA ALA A 112 17.77 -15.06 -10.26
C ALA A 112 18.44 -14.32 -11.43
N GLY A 113 19.77 -14.18 -11.40
CA GLY A 113 20.49 -13.54 -12.51
C GLY A 113 20.10 -12.08 -12.74
N VAL A 114 19.64 -11.39 -11.67
CA VAL A 114 19.48 -9.93 -11.74
C VAL A 114 20.86 -9.39 -12.08
N LEU A 115 21.02 -8.92 -13.30
CA LEU A 115 22.18 -8.15 -13.72
C LEU A 115 22.33 -7.01 -12.72
N LEU A 116 23.30 -7.15 -11.81
CA LEU A 116 23.72 -6.06 -10.95
C LEU A 116 24.36 -5.04 -11.88
N CYS A 117 23.56 -4.13 -12.43
CA CYS A 117 24.08 -3.00 -13.17
C CYS A 117 24.99 -2.23 -12.21
N SER A 118 26.26 -2.19 -12.52
CA SER A 118 27.23 -1.36 -11.82
C SER A 118 27.23 0.04 -12.43
N PHE A 119 27.78 1.01 -11.73
CA PHE A 119 27.97 2.34 -12.31
C PHE A 119 28.95 2.32 -13.52
N ALA A 120 29.72 1.22 -13.69
CA ALA A 120 30.54 1.01 -14.86
C ALA A 120 29.74 0.68 -16.11
N ASP A 121 28.58 0.06 -15.95
CA ASP A 121 27.66 -0.31 -17.05
C ASP A 121 26.78 0.87 -17.52
N PHE A 122 26.92 2.03 -16.89
CA PHE A 122 26.15 3.23 -17.27
C PHE A 122 26.61 3.77 -18.63
N ASP A 123 25.76 3.63 -19.63
CA ASP A 123 25.99 4.17 -20.95
C ASP A 123 25.43 5.59 -21.07
N ALA A 124 26.32 6.58 -21.10
CA ALA A 124 25.93 7.98 -21.29
C ALA A 124 25.43 8.28 -22.69
N MET A 125 25.73 7.41 -23.69
CA MET A 125 25.35 7.62 -25.09
C MET A 125 23.85 7.39 -25.34
N VAL A 126 23.16 6.74 -24.40
CA VAL A 126 21.69 6.63 -24.42
C VAL A 126 21.01 8.00 -24.36
N PHE A 127 21.68 9.02 -23.78
CA PHE A 127 21.16 10.37 -23.70
C PHE A 127 21.69 11.21 -24.88
N PRO A 128 20.84 12.07 -25.51
CA PRO A 128 21.29 12.96 -26.56
C PRO A 128 22.38 13.91 -26.01
N GLU A 129 23.24 14.37 -26.92
CA GLU A 129 24.28 15.38 -26.55
C GLU A 129 23.62 16.67 -26.02
N GLY A 130 24.22 17.22 -24.96
CA GLY A 130 23.75 18.45 -24.36
C GLY A 130 23.35 18.33 -22.89
N PRO A 131 22.50 19.25 -22.38
CA PRO A 131 22.19 19.37 -20.94
C PRO A 131 21.65 18.08 -20.28
N GLN A 132 20.95 17.25 -21.03
CA GLN A 132 20.40 15.99 -20.49
C GLN A 132 21.52 14.99 -20.18
N ARG A 133 22.49 14.79 -21.08
CA ARG A 133 23.65 13.93 -20.86
C ARG A 133 24.50 14.43 -19.71
N GLU A 134 24.75 15.74 -19.63
CA GLU A 134 25.51 16.36 -18.53
C GLU A 134 24.81 16.14 -17.18
N THR A 135 23.48 16.27 -17.14
CA THR A 135 22.69 16.02 -15.94
C THR A 135 22.76 14.55 -15.52
N ALA A 136 22.63 13.62 -16.47
CA ALA A 136 22.72 12.17 -16.20
C ALA A 136 24.10 11.78 -15.65
N LEU A 137 25.20 12.33 -16.22
CA LEU A 137 26.56 12.12 -15.75
C LEU A 137 26.78 12.68 -14.34
N ARG A 138 26.21 13.86 -14.06
CA ARG A 138 26.26 14.48 -12.71
C ARG A 138 25.53 13.64 -11.68
N HIS A 139 24.34 13.14 -12.01
CA HIS A 139 23.58 12.27 -11.13
C HIS A 139 24.32 10.94 -10.89
N ARG A 140 24.89 10.33 -11.93
CA ARG A 140 25.74 9.14 -11.80
C ARG A 140 26.86 9.37 -10.79
N ALA A 141 27.64 10.44 -10.95
CA ALA A 141 28.75 10.77 -10.07
C ALA A 141 28.32 11.00 -8.61
N LEU A 142 27.14 11.65 -8.42
CA LEU A 142 26.56 11.84 -7.10
C LEU A 142 26.17 10.50 -6.45
N LEU A 143 25.46 9.64 -7.17
CA LEU A 143 25.03 8.34 -6.67
C LEU A 143 26.18 7.40 -6.37
N GLN A 144 27.24 7.44 -7.18
CA GLN A 144 28.45 6.66 -6.96
C GLN A 144 29.13 7.00 -5.62
N ARG A 145 29.22 8.30 -5.26
CA ARG A 145 29.73 8.74 -3.95
C ARG A 145 28.88 8.27 -2.76
N TYR A 146 27.58 8.06 -2.95
CA TYR A 146 26.70 7.53 -1.89
C TYR A 146 26.83 6.01 -1.73
N ALA A 147 27.35 5.30 -2.73
CA ALA A 147 27.51 3.85 -2.73
C ALA A 147 28.87 3.40 -2.17
N GLU A 148 29.87 4.28 -2.10
CA GLU A 148 31.17 4.10 -1.46
C GLU A 148 31.11 4.40 0.05
#